data_37508b42f2d045357c80c41a95873bb4
#
_entry.id   37508b42f2d045357c80c41a95873bb4
#
_cell.length_a   1.000
_cell.length_b   1.000
_cell.length_c   1.000
_cell.angle_alpha   90.00
_cell.angle_beta   90.00
_cell.angle_gamma   90.00
#
_symmetry.space_group_name_H-M   'P 1'
#
loop_
_entity.id
_entity.type
_entity.pdbx_description
1 polymer ?
#
loop_
_entity_poly.entity_id
_entity_poly.type
_entity_poly.pdbx_seq_one_letter_code
_entity_poly.pdbx_strand_id
1 'polypeptide(L)'
;MRFHSFLIKYGEIGIKGKNRYLFEDALVRQIRFALKDVDGEFNVHKAQGRVYVDCEGEYDYEETVESLKRVFGIVGICPVVRLQDNGFEQLKKDVEKYIGEVYPEKNQTFKIEARRSRKSYPLNSMELNCELGGVILDAYPEMKVDVHNPQIRLNVEVREEIYLYSEIIPGPGGMPVGTNGSAMLLLSGGIDSPVAGYMIAKRGVALEATYF
;
A
#
# COMPACT_ATOMS: atom_id res chain seq x y z
N MET A 1 16.98 -5.45 -2.92
CA MET A 1 16.06 -4.79 -3.89
C MET A 1 15.59 -3.49 -3.27
N ARG A 2 15.57 -2.38 -3.99
CA ARG A 2 15.10 -1.10 -3.45
C ARG A 2 13.62 -0.92 -3.83
N PHE A 3 12.80 -0.56 -2.87
CA PHE A 3 11.42 -0.17 -3.15
C PHE A 3 11.41 1.27 -3.67
N HIS A 4 10.80 1.49 -4.83
CA HIS A 4 10.71 2.81 -5.47
C HIS A 4 9.26 3.32 -5.52
N SER A 5 8.34 2.60 -4.91
CA SER A 5 6.93 2.98 -4.88
C SER A 5 6.24 2.38 -3.67
N PHE A 6 5.19 3.07 -3.20
CA PHE A 6 4.26 2.52 -2.22
C PHE A 6 2.86 2.44 -2.84
N LEU A 7 2.26 1.27 -2.79
CA LEU A 7 0.83 1.10 -3.06
C LEU A 7 0.04 1.41 -1.80
N ILE A 8 -0.84 2.39 -1.88
CA ILE A 8 -1.69 2.81 -0.77
C ILE A 8 -3.04 2.10 -0.87
N LYS A 9 -3.36 1.31 0.15
CA LYS A 9 -4.67 0.68 0.31
C LYS A 9 -5.57 1.58 1.15
N TYR A 10 -6.80 1.81 0.72
CA TYR A 10 -7.84 2.50 1.47
C TYR A 10 -9.07 1.61 1.62
N GLY A 11 -9.83 1.81 2.69
CA GLY A 11 -10.99 0.98 3.03
C GLY A 11 -12.31 1.63 2.62
N GLU A 12 -12.89 2.42 3.50
CA GLU A 12 -14.22 3.03 3.38
C GLU A 12 -14.40 3.90 2.12
N ILE A 13 -13.32 4.48 1.60
CA ILE A 13 -13.34 5.24 0.34
C ILE A 13 -13.84 4.35 -0.82
N GLY A 14 -13.49 3.07 -0.82
CA GLY A 14 -13.84 2.12 -1.88
C GLY A 14 -15.34 1.94 -2.10
N ILE A 15 -16.17 2.17 -1.07
CA ILE A 15 -17.64 1.98 -1.12
C ILE A 15 -18.41 3.29 -1.41
N LYS A 16 -17.74 4.41 -1.66
CA LYS A 16 -18.39 5.74 -1.85
C LYS A 16 -19.08 5.93 -3.22
N GLY A 17 -19.14 4.90 -4.05
CA GLY A 17 -19.86 4.93 -5.33
C GLY A 17 -19.40 6.10 -6.24
N LYS A 18 -20.34 6.87 -6.76
CA LYS A 18 -20.08 7.96 -7.73
C LYS A 18 -19.22 9.10 -7.15
N ASN A 19 -19.23 9.31 -5.83
CA ASN A 19 -18.47 10.38 -5.16
C ASN A 19 -17.07 9.94 -4.75
N ARG A 20 -16.66 8.72 -5.04
CA ARG A 20 -15.38 8.13 -4.64
C ARG A 20 -14.18 9.01 -5.02
N TYR A 21 -14.22 9.62 -6.21
CA TYR A 21 -13.13 10.47 -6.69
C TYR A 21 -12.83 11.66 -5.78
N LEU A 22 -13.83 12.26 -5.10
CA LEU A 22 -13.64 13.36 -4.16
C LEU A 22 -12.79 12.91 -2.94
N PHE A 23 -13.06 11.72 -2.44
CA PHE A 23 -12.31 11.15 -1.30
C PHE A 23 -10.90 10.71 -1.71
N GLU A 24 -10.75 10.14 -2.90
CA GLU A 24 -9.44 9.80 -3.45
C GLU A 24 -8.58 11.05 -3.69
N ASP A 25 -9.16 12.14 -4.22
CA ASP A 25 -8.47 13.41 -4.39
C ASP A 25 -8.06 14.04 -3.06
N ALA A 26 -8.93 13.96 -2.05
CA ALA A 26 -8.61 14.41 -0.70
C ALA A 26 -7.47 13.59 -0.10
N LEU A 27 -7.49 12.26 -0.27
CA LEU A 27 -6.43 11.37 0.20
C LEU A 27 -5.08 11.71 -0.47
N VAL A 28 -5.07 11.88 -1.79
CA VAL A 28 -3.85 12.28 -2.54
C VAL A 28 -3.28 13.61 -2.02
N ARG A 29 -4.14 14.61 -1.79
CA ARG A 29 -3.70 15.90 -1.23
C ARG A 29 -3.08 15.75 0.15
N GLN A 30 -3.68 14.93 1.02
CA GLN A 30 -3.17 14.70 2.38
C GLN A 30 -1.87 13.92 2.39
N ILE A 31 -1.73 12.92 1.52
CA ILE A 31 -0.46 12.20 1.35
C ILE A 31 0.64 13.18 0.90
N ARG A 32 0.38 14.01 -0.11
CA ARG A 32 1.33 15.03 -0.56
C ARG A 32 1.72 16.00 0.56
N PHE A 33 0.77 16.40 1.36
CA PHE A 33 1.03 17.27 2.50
C PHE A 33 1.86 16.58 3.58
N ALA A 34 1.59 15.32 3.88
CA ALA A 34 2.33 14.53 4.86
C ALA A 34 3.80 14.29 4.45
N LEU A 35 4.05 14.21 3.15
CA LEU A 35 5.39 13.95 2.59
C LEU A 35 6.18 15.21 2.25
N LYS A 36 5.61 16.40 2.41
CA LYS A 36 6.23 17.67 1.95
C LYS A 36 7.57 18.01 2.62
N ASP A 37 7.76 17.56 3.85
CA ASP A 37 8.94 17.83 4.67
C ASP A 37 9.83 16.57 4.83
N VAL A 38 9.51 15.47 4.15
CA VAL A 38 10.28 14.22 4.13
C VAL A 38 11.33 14.30 3.04
N ASP A 39 12.56 13.88 3.35
CA ASP A 39 13.65 13.85 2.38
C ASP A 39 13.33 12.88 1.23
N GLY A 40 13.32 13.41 -0.01
CA GLY A 40 13.03 12.68 -1.24
C GLY A 40 12.09 13.42 -2.19
N GLU A 41 12.00 12.91 -3.40
CA GLU A 41 11.03 13.40 -4.40
C GLU A 41 9.90 12.39 -4.54
N PHE A 42 8.66 12.84 -4.28
CA PHE A 42 7.49 11.99 -4.24
C PHE A 42 6.45 12.41 -5.27
N ASN A 43 6.09 11.47 -6.16
CA ASN A 43 4.97 11.64 -7.08
C ASN A 43 3.76 10.83 -6.62
N VAL A 44 2.75 11.52 -6.08
CA VAL A 44 1.52 10.89 -5.60
C VAL A 44 0.44 10.97 -6.66
N HIS A 45 -0.04 9.83 -7.14
CA HIS A 45 -1.02 9.77 -8.21
C HIS A 45 -2.05 8.65 -8.05
N LYS A 46 -3.15 8.74 -8.80
CA LYS A 46 -4.17 7.69 -8.90
C LYS A 46 -3.99 6.93 -10.21
N ALA A 47 -4.02 5.61 -10.14
CA ALA A 47 -4.06 4.76 -11.32
C ALA A 47 -4.97 3.54 -11.07
N GLN A 48 -5.90 3.28 -11.98
CA GLN A 48 -6.74 2.08 -11.98
C GLN A 48 -7.42 1.77 -10.62
N GLY A 49 -7.92 2.82 -9.94
CA GLY A 49 -8.60 2.69 -8.64
C GLY A 49 -7.66 2.39 -7.46
N ARG A 50 -6.41 2.77 -7.57
CA ARG A 50 -5.37 2.70 -6.55
C ARG A 50 -4.71 4.06 -6.39
N VAL A 51 -4.07 4.28 -5.26
CA VAL A 51 -3.19 5.43 -5.03
C VAL A 51 -1.77 4.89 -4.90
N TYR A 52 -0.85 5.55 -5.58
CA TYR A 52 0.58 5.23 -5.56
C TYR A 52 1.37 6.44 -5.10
N VAL A 53 2.45 6.18 -4.41
CA VAL A 53 3.50 7.13 -4.06
C VAL A 53 4.77 6.63 -4.71
N ASP A 54 5.15 7.19 -5.85
CA ASP A 54 6.42 6.86 -6.50
C ASP A 54 7.52 7.74 -5.91
N CYS A 55 8.66 7.12 -5.60
CA CYS A 55 9.81 7.76 -5.00
C CYS A 55 10.91 7.86 -6.06
N GLU A 56 11.34 9.08 -6.39
CA GLU A 56 12.41 9.35 -7.34
C GLU A 56 13.74 9.54 -6.60
N GLY A 57 14.81 8.92 -7.11
CA GLY A 57 16.13 9.04 -6.52
C GLY A 57 16.26 8.43 -5.12
N GLU A 58 17.00 9.11 -4.25
CA GLU A 58 17.14 8.72 -2.83
C GLU A 58 16.04 9.35 -1.99
N TYR A 59 15.56 8.62 -1.00
CA TYR A 59 14.53 9.08 -0.08
C TYR A 59 14.66 8.39 1.29
N ASP A 60 14.14 9.02 2.34
CA ASP A 60 14.06 8.41 3.65
C ASP A 60 12.85 7.46 3.73
N TYR A 61 13.14 6.15 3.72
CA TYR A 61 12.11 5.12 3.77
C TYR A 61 11.32 5.12 5.09
N GLU A 62 12.03 5.23 6.21
CA GLU A 62 11.40 5.13 7.54
C GLU A 62 10.51 6.35 7.80
N GLU A 63 11.01 7.54 7.52
CA GLU A 63 10.24 8.77 7.68
C GLU A 63 9.05 8.83 6.72
N THR A 64 9.20 8.32 5.48
CA THR A 64 8.10 8.19 4.52
C THR A 64 6.98 7.31 5.10
N VAL A 65 7.32 6.13 5.60
CA VAL A 65 6.35 5.20 6.18
C VAL A 65 5.67 5.81 7.42
N GLU A 66 6.42 6.42 8.33
CA GLU A 66 5.87 7.05 9.52
C GLU A 66 4.96 8.25 9.18
N SER A 67 5.28 9.02 8.16
CA SER A 67 4.43 10.10 7.67
C SER A 67 3.13 9.57 7.06
N LEU A 68 3.20 8.52 6.26
CA LEU A 68 2.02 7.87 5.69
C LEU A 68 1.11 7.23 6.75
N LYS A 69 1.67 6.69 7.84
CA LYS A 69 0.91 6.15 8.99
C LYS A 69 0.07 7.19 9.73
N ARG A 70 0.28 8.48 9.50
CA ARG A 70 -0.48 9.57 10.12
C ARG A 70 -1.66 10.04 9.25
N VAL A 71 -1.77 9.55 8.01
CA VAL A 71 -2.80 10.00 7.06
C VAL A 71 -4.07 9.17 7.22
N PHE A 72 -5.14 9.80 7.69
CA PHE A 72 -6.46 9.15 7.74
C PHE A 72 -6.98 8.81 6.35
N GLY A 73 -7.58 7.62 6.23
CA GLY A 73 -8.01 7.02 4.96
C GLY A 73 -7.10 5.89 4.49
N ILE A 74 -5.85 5.87 4.92
CA ILE A 74 -4.92 4.78 4.62
C ILE A 74 -5.19 3.60 5.55
N VAL A 75 -5.46 2.41 4.99
CA VAL A 75 -5.58 1.16 5.75
C VAL A 75 -4.35 0.27 5.60
N GLY A 76 -3.56 0.47 4.53
CA GLY A 76 -2.34 -0.27 4.31
C GLY A 76 -1.38 0.46 3.40
N ILE A 77 -0.12 0.40 3.75
CA ILE A 77 1.02 0.92 3.02
C ILE A 77 1.83 -0.28 2.56
N CYS A 78 1.93 -0.50 1.26
CA CYS A 78 2.66 -1.63 0.71
C CYS A 78 3.90 -1.12 -0.04
N PRO A 79 5.12 -1.37 0.46
CA PRO A 79 6.32 -1.14 -0.33
C PRO A 79 6.31 -2.04 -1.57
N VAL A 80 6.48 -1.47 -2.75
CA VAL A 80 6.27 -2.16 -4.03
C VAL A 80 7.52 -2.09 -4.89
N VAL A 81 7.84 -3.22 -5.51
CA VAL A 81 8.73 -3.26 -6.68
C VAL A 81 7.87 -3.17 -7.92
N ARG A 82 8.11 -2.12 -8.71
CA ARG A 82 7.43 -1.85 -9.97
C ARG A 82 8.29 -2.29 -11.13
N LEU A 83 7.74 -3.10 -12.02
CA LEU A 83 8.44 -3.73 -13.13
C LEU A 83 7.72 -3.49 -14.44
N GLN A 84 8.47 -3.30 -15.51
CA GLN A 84 7.93 -3.35 -16.86
C GLN A 84 7.55 -4.78 -17.21
N ASP A 85 6.45 -4.96 -17.94
CA ASP A 85 6.05 -6.27 -18.43
C ASP A 85 6.89 -6.67 -19.65
N ASN A 86 7.92 -7.44 -19.40
CA ASN A 86 8.80 -8.03 -20.39
C ASN A 86 8.48 -9.51 -20.67
N GLY A 87 7.25 -9.92 -20.39
CA GLY A 87 6.77 -11.29 -20.59
C GLY A 87 6.97 -12.19 -19.37
N PHE A 88 6.32 -13.36 -19.43
CA PHE A 88 6.23 -14.27 -18.29
C PHE A 88 7.59 -14.84 -17.85
N GLU A 89 8.49 -15.16 -18.79
CA GLU A 89 9.82 -15.67 -18.47
C GLU A 89 10.68 -14.64 -17.70
N GLN A 90 10.49 -13.35 -17.95
CA GLN A 90 11.15 -12.32 -17.16
C GLN A 90 10.51 -12.20 -15.78
N LEU A 91 9.18 -12.28 -15.69
CA LEU A 91 8.47 -12.25 -14.41
C LEU A 91 8.90 -13.39 -13.47
N LYS A 92 9.18 -14.59 -13.98
CA LYS A 92 9.75 -15.69 -13.20
C LYS A 92 11.05 -15.30 -12.51
N LYS A 93 11.98 -14.72 -13.28
CA LYS A 93 13.28 -14.26 -12.76
C LYS A 93 13.13 -13.13 -11.73
N ASP A 94 12.19 -12.23 -11.99
CA ASP A 94 11.93 -11.09 -11.09
C ASP A 94 11.34 -11.54 -9.75
N VAL A 95 10.46 -12.55 -9.77
CA VAL A 95 9.88 -13.15 -8.56
C VAL A 95 10.95 -13.92 -7.77
N GLU A 96 11.77 -14.72 -8.43
CA GLU A 96 12.91 -15.40 -7.82
C GLU A 96 13.85 -14.39 -7.16
N LYS A 97 14.24 -13.35 -7.89
CA LYS A 97 15.10 -12.27 -7.38
C LYS A 97 14.47 -11.56 -6.18
N TYR A 98 13.16 -11.26 -6.25
CA TYR A 98 12.44 -10.63 -5.15
C TYR A 98 12.54 -11.45 -3.86
N ILE A 99 12.23 -12.74 -3.93
CA ILE A 99 12.32 -13.65 -2.77
C ILE A 99 13.78 -13.77 -2.30
N GLY A 100 14.73 -13.84 -3.22
CA GLY A 100 16.16 -13.94 -2.90
C GLY A 100 16.67 -12.77 -2.08
N GLU A 101 16.30 -11.54 -2.47
CA GLU A 101 16.80 -10.32 -1.86
C GLU A 101 16.01 -9.85 -0.65
N VAL A 102 14.66 -10.02 -0.66
CA VAL A 102 13.80 -9.53 0.43
C VAL A 102 13.79 -10.47 1.63
N TYR A 103 13.94 -11.78 1.38
CA TYR A 103 13.89 -12.81 2.41
C TYR A 103 15.21 -13.61 2.48
N PRO A 104 16.20 -13.18 3.27
CA PRO A 104 17.46 -13.92 3.44
C PRO A 104 17.25 -15.34 4.02
N GLU A 105 16.35 -15.47 5.01
CA GLU A 105 15.95 -16.75 5.61
C GLU A 105 14.99 -17.47 4.67
N LYS A 106 15.36 -18.67 4.20
CA LYS A 106 14.58 -19.47 3.24
C LYS A 106 13.72 -20.57 3.88
N ASN A 107 13.96 -20.93 5.16
CA ASN A 107 13.14 -21.93 5.84
C ASN A 107 11.80 -21.33 6.30
N GLN A 108 11.00 -20.88 5.34
CA GLN A 108 9.72 -20.21 5.58
C GLN A 108 8.63 -20.77 4.67
N THR A 109 7.39 -20.60 5.09
CA THR A 109 6.23 -20.92 4.26
C THR A 109 5.78 -19.71 3.46
N PHE A 110 5.32 -19.95 2.22
CA PHE A 110 4.87 -18.87 1.35
C PHE A 110 3.61 -19.19 0.58
N LYS A 111 2.99 -18.14 0.06
CA LYS A 111 1.87 -18.19 -0.89
C LYS A 111 2.02 -17.09 -1.92
N ILE A 112 1.74 -17.42 -3.18
CA ILE A 112 1.56 -16.42 -4.24
C ILE A 112 0.08 -16.02 -4.32
N GLU A 113 -0.18 -14.71 -4.39
CA GLU A 113 -1.50 -14.13 -4.67
C GLU A 113 -1.42 -13.25 -5.92
N ALA A 114 -1.54 -13.88 -7.08
CA ALA A 114 -1.55 -13.18 -8.35
C ALA A 114 -2.93 -12.61 -8.68
N ARG A 115 -2.95 -11.39 -9.17
CA ARG A 115 -4.14 -10.73 -9.70
C ARG A 115 -3.81 -10.11 -11.04
N ARG A 116 -4.68 -10.27 -12.04
CA ARG A 116 -4.55 -9.60 -13.32
C ARG A 116 -5.73 -8.68 -13.59
N SER A 117 -5.48 -7.44 -13.95
CA SER A 117 -6.50 -6.54 -14.51
C SER A 117 -6.57 -6.66 -16.02
N ARG A 118 -5.46 -7.00 -16.68
CA ARG A 118 -5.34 -7.17 -18.13
C ARG A 118 -5.73 -8.58 -18.54
N LYS A 119 -6.93 -8.75 -19.09
CA LYS A 119 -7.45 -10.05 -19.54
C LYS A 119 -6.66 -10.69 -20.69
N SER A 120 -5.93 -9.89 -21.47
CA SER A 120 -5.07 -10.34 -22.55
C SER A 120 -3.75 -10.97 -22.09
N TYR A 121 -3.43 -10.95 -20.80
CA TYR A 121 -2.24 -11.63 -20.29
C TYR A 121 -2.37 -13.15 -20.49
N PRO A 122 -1.33 -13.86 -20.96
CA PRO A 122 -1.43 -15.26 -21.38
C PRO A 122 -1.94 -16.22 -20.31
N LEU A 123 -1.57 -15.98 -19.04
CA LEU A 123 -1.94 -16.83 -17.91
C LEU A 123 -3.04 -16.19 -17.08
N ASN A 124 -3.95 -17.01 -16.56
CA ASN A 124 -4.89 -16.54 -15.54
C ASN A 124 -4.25 -16.48 -14.14
N SER A 125 -4.97 -15.92 -13.16
CA SER A 125 -4.39 -15.72 -11.81
C SER A 125 -4.05 -17.03 -11.10
N MET A 126 -4.78 -18.11 -11.37
CA MET A 126 -4.50 -19.42 -10.77
C MET A 126 -3.25 -20.06 -11.40
N GLU A 127 -3.13 -19.98 -12.72
CA GLU A 127 -1.95 -20.44 -13.44
C GLU A 127 -0.70 -19.66 -13.00
N LEU A 128 -0.81 -18.33 -12.85
CA LEU A 128 0.26 -17.51 -12.31
C LEU A 128 0.69 -17.94 -10.90
N ASN A 129 -0.28 -18.25 -10.01
CA ASN A 129 0.03 -18.72 -8.67
C ASN A 129 0.82 -20.04 -8.70
N CYS A 130 0.41 -20.99 -9.54
CA CYS A 130 1.05 -22.29 -9.65
C CYS A 130 2.46 -22.19 -10.25
N GLU A 131 2.58 -21.52 -11.38
CA GLU A 131 3.85 -21.40 -12.10
C GLU A 131 4.89 -20.61 -11.29
N LEU A 132 4.53 -19.45 -10.73
CA LEU A 132 5.44 -18.67 -9.92
C LEU A 132 5.77 -19.34 -8.58
N GLY A 133 4.81 -20.11 -8.03
CA GLY A 133 5.06 -20.96 -6.86
C GLY A 133 6.08 -22.05 -7.16
N GLY A 134 6.00 -22.69 -8.31
CA GLY A 134 6.98 -23.66 -8.80
C GLY A 134 8.38 -23.07 -8.92
N VAL A 135 8.50 -21.87 -9.52
CA VAL A 135 9.78 -21.17 -9.64
C VAL A 135 10.46 -20.95 -8.28
N ILE A 136 9.68 -20.56 -7.26
CA ILE A 136 10.23 -20.36 -5.91
C ILE A 136 10.69 -21.69 -5.29
N LEU A 137 9.91 -22.76 -5.45
CA LEU A 137 10.26 -24.09 -4.93
C LEU A 137 11.50 -24.66 -5.60
N ASP A 138 11.66 -24.45 -6.92
CA ASP A 138 12.84 -24.89 -7.67
C ASP A 138 14.11 -24.12 -7.26
N ALA A 139 13.99 -22.80 -7.06
CA ALA A 139 15.10 -21.94 -6.69
C ALA A 139 15.48 -22.05 -5.19
N TYR A 140 14.51 -22.30 -4.34
CA TYR A 140 14.66 -22.33 -2.88
C TYR A 140 13.97 -23.57 -2.28
N PRO A 141 14.59 -24.77 -2.35
CA PRO A 141 13.98 -26.04 -1.92
C PRO A 141 13.62 -26.10 -0.44
N GLU A 142 14.18 -25.21 0.39
CA GLU A 142 13.87 -25.11 1.82
C GLU A 142 12.50 -24.46 2.08
N MET A 143 11.98 -23.68 1.13
CA MET A 143 10.69 -23.03 1.23
C MET A 143 9.56 -24.02 1.01
N LYS A 144 8.41 -23.77 1.64
CA LYS A 144 7.21 -24.62 1.51
C LYS A 144 5.98 -23.77 1.22
N VAL A 145 5.08 -24.32 0.41
CA VAL A 145 3.79 -23.67 0.15
C VAL A 145 2.83 -23.91 1.33
N ASP A 146 2.26 -22.83 1.87
CA ASP A 146 1.13 -22.87 2.80
C ASP A 146 0.05 -21.89 2.32
N VAL A 147 -1.07 -22.43 1.84
CA VAL A 147 -2.17 -21.64 1.29
C VAL A 147 -3.08 -21.03 2.36
N HIS A 148 -3.00 -21.50 3.62
CA HIS A 148 -3.86 -21.07 4.70
C HIS A 148 -3.16 -20.03 5.61
N ASN A 149 -1.99 -20.35 6.12
CA ASN A 149 -1.23 -19.52 7.06
C ASN A 149 0.22 -19.29 6.62
N PRO A 150 0.46 -18.72 5.43
CA PRO A 150 1.82 -18.47 4.95
C PRO A 150 2.51 -17.38 5.78
N GLN A 151 3.80 -17.57 6.04
CA GLN A 151 4.66 -16.54 6.63
C GLN A 151 4.93 -15.41 5.61
N ILE A 152 5.09 -15.77 4.34
CA ILE A 152 5.29 -14.84 3.24
C ILE A 152 4.09 -14.91 2.29
N ARG A 153 3.41 -13.77 2.08
CA ARG A 153 2.34 -13.64 1.11
C ARG A 153 2.77 -12.70 -0.01
N LEU A 154 3.34 -13.26 -1.07
CA LEU A 154 3.76 -12.47 -2.22
C LEU A 154 2.58 -12.14 -3.11
N ASN A 155 2.25 -10.87 -3.20
CA ASN A 155 1.27 -10.34 -4.12
C ASN A 155 1.94 -10.01 -5.47
N VAL A 156 1.34 -10.49 -6.56
CA VAL A 156 1.78 -10.23 -7.93
C VAL A 156 0.60 -9.59 -8.67
N GLU A 157 0.62 -8.27 -8.88
CA GLU A 157 -0.44 -7.58 -9.63
C GLU A 157 0.02 -7.31 -11.07
N VAL A 158 -0.57 -8.01 -12.04
CA VAL A 158 -0.33 -7.79 -13.47
C VAL A 158 -1.35 -6.79 -13.99
N ARG A 159 -0.86 -5.57 -14.30
CA ARG A 159 -1.62 -4.45 -14.84
C ARG A 159 -0.98 -3.97 -16.15
N GLU A 160 -0.88 -2.67 -16.41
CA GLU A 160 -0.03 -2.11 -17.47
C GLU A 160 1.44 -2.42 -17.17
N GLU A 161 1.79 -2.30 -15.91
CA GLU A 161 3.06 -2.74 -15.33
C GLU A 161 2.81 -3.87 -14.33
N ILE A 162 3.87 -4.46 -13.81
CA ILE A 162 3.79 -5.53 -12.81
C ILE A 162 4.25 -4.99 -11.47
N TYR A 163 3.49 -5.30 -10.41
CA TYR A 163 3.76 -4.88 -9.05
C TYR A 163 3.96 -6.10 -8.16
N LEU A 164 5.12 -6.16 -7.49
CA LEU A 164 5.45 -7.19 -6.51
C LEU A 164 5.52 -6.57 -5.11
N TYR A 165 4.80 -7.14 -4.16
CA TYR A 165 4.86 -6.74 -2.76
C TYR A 165 4.42 -7.88 -1.83
N SER A 166 5.01 -7.95 -0.66
CA SER A 166 4.69 -8.98 0.35
C SER A 166 4.37 -8.37 1.71
N GLU A 167 4.72 -7.11 1.93
CA GLU A 167 4.45 -6.42 3.18
C GLU A 167 3.24 -5.50 3.05
N ILE A 168 2.46 -5.43 4.13
CA ILE A 168 1.34 -4.50 4.27
C ILE A 168 1.46 -3.85 5.65
N ILE A 169 2.03 -2.67 5.70
CA ILE A 169 2.17 -1.89 6.92
C ILE A 169 0.80 -1.25 7.23
N PRO A 170 0.25 -1.46 8.43
CA PRO A 170 -1.09 -0.93 8.75
C PRO A 170 -1.08 0.60 8.88
N GLY A 171 -2.09 1.23 8.28
CA GLY A 171 -2.38 2.66 8.43
C GLY A 171 -3.52 2.91 9.43
N PRO A 172 -3.84 4.17 9.74
CA PRO A 172 -4.84 4.54 10.75
C PRO A 172 -6.28 4.23 10.33
N GLY A 173 -6.54 4.01 9.04
CA GLY A 173 -7.88 3.84 8.50
C GLY A 173 -8.71 5.14 8.54
N GLY A 174 -10.04 5.00 8.49
CA GLY A 174 -10.97 6.13 8.50
C GLY A 174 -11.12 6.81 7.15
N MET A 175 -11.35 8.12 7.16
CA MET A 175 -11.64 8.95 6.00
C MET A 175 -10.70 10.16 5.93
N PRO A 176 -10.34 10.65 4.74
CA PRO A 176 -9.53 11.85 4.61
C PRO A 176 -10.19 13.05 5.29
N VAL A 177 -9.43 13.79 6.10
CA VAL A 177 -9.91 14.95 6.84
C VAL A 177 -10.51 16.00 5.90
N GLY A 178 -11.62 16.63 6.31
CA GLY A 178 -12.34 17.64 5.53
C GLY A 178 -13.34 17.07 4.51
N THR A 179 -13.46 15.73 4.38
CA THR A 179 -14.44 15.12 3.46
C THR A 179 -15.84 15.00 4.05
N ASN A 180 -16.00 15.18 5.36
CA ASN A 180 -17.27 15.07 6.09
C ASN A 180 -17.57 16.33 6.92
N GLY A 181 -17.25 17.52 6.37
CA GLY A 181 -17.53 18.81 7.03
C GLY A 181 -16.47 19.19 8.05
N SER A 182 -16.84 20.11 8.95
CA SER A 182 -15.98 20.65 10.00
C SER A 182 -16.68 20.70 11.36
N ALA A 183 -15.91 20.72 12.44
CA ALA A 183 -16.40 20.83 13.81
C ALA A 183 -15.43 21.65 14.66
N MET A 184 -15.97 22.31 15.69
CA MET A 184 -15.20 23.00 16.71
C MET A 184 -14.96 22.05 17.89
N LEU A 185 -13.66 21.80 18.19
CA LEU A 185 -13.25 21.04 19.36
C LEU A 185 -13.06 22.00 20.55
N LEU A 186 -13.81 21.79 21.61
CA LEU A 186 -13.57 22.46 22.87
C LEU A 186 -12.42 21.75 23.58
N LEU A 187 -11.24 22.36 23.53
CA LEU A 187 -10.01 21.75 24.05
C LEU A 187 -9.87 22.12 25.53
N SER A 188 -9.89 21.11 26.39
CA SER A 188 -9.61 21.24 27.81
C SER A 188 -8.20 20.78 28.16
N GLY A 189 -7.74 20.98 29.39
CA GLY A 189 -6.47 20.45 29.90
C GLY A 189 -6.45 18.93 30.13
N GLY A 190 -7.58 18.23 29.93
CA GLY A 190 -7.70 16.78 30.10
C GLY A 190 -7.38 15.98 28.86
N ILE A 191 -7.24 14.66 29.01
CA ILE A 191 -6.91 13.71 27.91
C ILE A 191 -8.11 13.42 26.98
N ASP A 192 -9.36 13.61 27.46
CA ASP A 192 -10.55 13.18 26.72
C ASP A 192 -10.80 14.03 25.47
N SER A 193 -10.55 15.33 25.52
CA SER A 193 -10.79 16.22 24.39
C SER A 193 -9.86 15.95 23.19
N PRO A 194 -8.54 15.71 23.34
CA PRO A 194 -7.69 15.27 22.24
C PRO A 194 -8.13 13.93 21.65
N VAL A 195 -8.53 12.96 22.48
CA VAL A 195 -9.02 11.65 22.03
C VAL A 195 -10.31 11.80 21.22
N ALA A 196 -11.27 12.59 21.71
CA ALA A 196 -12.50 12.87 20.98
C ALA A 196 -12.20 13.56 19.63
N GLY A 197 -11.29 14.54 19.64
CA GLY A 197 -10.81 15.19 18.41
C GLY A 197 -10.23 14.20 17.41
N TYR A 198 -9.34 13.31 17.84
CA TYR A 198 -8.77 12.26 17.00
C TYR A 198 -9.86 11.36 16.40
N MET A 199 -10.80 10.90 17.20
CA MET A 199 -11.89 10.03 16.75
C MET A 199 -12.78 10.70 15.70
N ILE A 200 -13.09 11.97 15.86
CA ILE A 200 -13.90 12.76 14.93
C ILE A 200 -13.11 13.07 13.65
N ALA A 201 -11.84 13.50 13.77
CA ALA A 201 -10.98 13.73 12.61
C ALA A 201 -10.81 12.47 11.76
N LYS A 202 -10.67 11.30 12.39
CA LYS A 202 -10.61 10.00 11.72
C LYS A 202 -11.86 9.68 10.90
N ARG A 203 -13.00 10.30 11.21
CA ARG A 203 -14.24 10.19 10.40
C ARG A 203 -14.29 11.18 9.23
N GLY A 204 -13.20 11.89 8.98
CA GLY A 204 -13.08 12.82 7.85
C GLY A 204 -13.55 14.24 8.16
N VAL A 205 -13.75 14.59 9.43
CA VAL A 205 -14.17 15.93 9.85
C VAL A 205 -12.94 16.81 10.05
N ALA A 206 -12.93 17.99 9.44
CA ALA A 206 -11.91 19.02 9.72
C ALA A 206 -12.17 19.62 11.11
N LEU A 207 -11.13 19.73 11.93
CA LEU A 207 -11.25 20.27 13.29
C LEU A 207 -10.61 21.66 13.37
N GLU A 208 -11.34 22.56 13.97
CA GLU A 208 -10.84 23.77 14.59
C GLU A 208 -10.89 23.57 16.11
N ALA A 209 -9.94 24.11 16.86
CA ALA A 209 -9.91 23.95 18.29
C ALA A 209 -9.95 25.32 18.99
N THR A 210 -10.75 25.40 20.06
CA THR A 210 -10.72 26.54 20.98
C THR A 210 -10.37 26.04 22.37
N TYR A 211 -9.48 26.74 23.04
CA TYR A 211 -9.09 26.48 24.43
C TYR A 211 -9.75 27.53 25.34
N PHE A 212 -10.22 27.11 26.51
CA PHE A 212 -10.86 27.95 27.50
C PHE A 212 -10.41 27.59 28.91
#